data_e6ee83f3751160dd51fc87e8624a490b
#
_entry.id   e6ee83f3751160dd51fc87e8624a490b
#
_cell.length_a   1.000
_cell.length_b   1.000
_cell.length_c   1.000
_cell.angle_alpha   90.00
_cell.angle_beta   90.00
_cell.angle_gamma   90.00
#
_symmetry.space_group_name_H-M   'P 1'
#
loop_
_entity.id
_entity.type
_entity.pdbx_description
1 polymer ?
#
loop_
_entity_poly.entity_id
_entity_poly.type
_entity_poly.pdbx_seq_one_letter_code
_entity_poly.pdbx_strand_id
1 'polypeptide(L)'
;MIVSVPDQVLALVDRGKLIARYSISTSKFGTGDSAASYRTPLGTLFVSAKIGDRLPPGAVIKNRIPTGEIVAVDAPGRDAIVSRVIWLRGMETQNQKARDRCIYIHGTPEERRIGKPASFGCIRMRSRDIIDLYDRVHIGTHVLITLRRIHDFVKPEEPSLLARSD
;
A
#
# COMPACT_ATOMS: atom_id res chain seq x y z
N MET A 1 1.06 1.30 10.06
CA MET A 1 0.46 0.39 9.07
C MET A 1 1.15 -0.96 9.10
N ILE A 2 0.45 -2.03 8.74
CA ILE A 2 1.01 -3.38 8.59
C ILE A 2 0.64 -3.89 7.20
N VAL A 3 1.65 -4.31 6.44
CA VAL A 3 1.49 -4.92 5.11
C VAL A 3 1.84 -6.40 5.22
N SER A 4 0.83 -7.26 5.10
CA SER A 4 1.01 -8.70 5.04
C SER A 4 1.16 -9.14 3.58
N VAL A 5 2.35 -9.61 3.24
CA VAL A 5 2.60 -10.13 1.89
C VAL A 5 1.80 -11.41 1.62
N PRO A 6 1.73 -12.40 2.55
CA PRO A 6 0.95 -13.61 2.29
C PRO A 6 -0.57 -13.36 2.20
N ASP A 7 -1.11 -12.37 2.93
CA ASP A 7 -2.53 -12.05 2.86
C ASP A 7 -2.89 -11.09 1.72
N GLN A 8 -1.90 -10.41 1.12
CA GLN A 8 -2.09 -9.31 0.17
C GLN A 8 -3.04 -8.24 0.73
N VAL A 9 -2.77 -7.84 1.98
CA VAL A 9 -3.57 -6.90 2.77
C VAL A 9 -2.68 -5.87 3.42
N LEU A 10 -3.13 -4.61 3.42
CA LEU A 10 -2.64 -3.53 4.25
C LEU A 10 -3.66 -3.26 5.35
N ALA A 11 -3.23 -3.32 6.61
CA ALA A 11 -4.01 -2.95 7.78
C ALA A 11 -3.52 -1.62 8.35
N LEU A 12 -4.43 -0.66 8.51
CA LEU A 12 -4.19 0.53 9.29
C LEU A 12 -4.56 0.23 10.74
N VAL A 13 -3.58 0.35 11.62
CA VAL A 13 -3.73 0.02 13.05
C VAL A 13 -3.36 1.25 13.88
N ASP A 14 -4.19 1.60 14.84
CA ASP A 14 -3.90 2.62 15.84
C ASP A 14 -4.07 2.03 17.24
N ARG A 15 -3.04 2.15 18.09
CA ARG A 15 -3.01 1.64 19.47
C ARG A 15 -3.51 0.20 19.61
N GLY A 16 -3.10 -0.66 18.67
CA GLY A 16 -3.49 -2.08 18.64
C GLY A 16 -4.90 -2.37 18.10
N LYS A 17 -5.66 -1.34 17.71
CA LYS A 17 -6.98 -1.50 17.08
C LYS A 17 -6.88 -1.40 15.56
N LEU A 18 -7.59 -2.27 14.88
CA LEU A 18 -7.76 -2.20 13.42
C LEU A 18 -8.68 -1.02 13.07
N ILE A 19 -8.16 -0.07 12.31
CA ILE A 19 -8.91 1.12 11.86
C ILE A 19 -9.48 0.91 10.45
N ALA A 20 -8.68 0.31 9.57
CA ALA A 20 -9.09 0.02 8.21
C ALA A 20 -8.27 -1.15 7.64
N ARG A 21 -8.84 -1.84 6.65
CA ARG A 21 -8.21 -2.95 5.95
C ARG A 21 -8.42 -2.79 4.46
N TYR A 22 -7.33 -2.93 3.69
CA TYR A 22 -7.35 -2.78 2.24
C TYR A 22 -6.72 -3.98 1.56
N SER A 23 -7.32 -4.46 0.49
CA SER A 23 -6.67 -5.41 -0.41
C SER A 23 -5.59 -4.67 -1.22
N ILE A 24 -4.43 -5.31 -1.38
CA ILE A 24 -3.27 -4.73 -2.06
C ILE A 24 -2.70 -5.71 -3.10
N SER A 25 -1.67 -5.25 -3.80
CA SER A 25 -0.85 -6.10 -4.66
C SER A 25 0.62 -5.77 -4.43
N THR A 26 1.41 -6.73 -3.95
CA THR A 26 2.87 -6.64 -3.83
C THR A 26 3.56 -7.23 -5.05
N SER A 27 4.90 -7.30 -5.01
CA SER A 27 5.69 -7.79 -6.15
C SER A 27 5.40 -9.24 -6.52
N LYS A 28 5.27 -9.50 -7.82
CA LYS A 28 5.25 -10.86 -8.38
C LYS A 28 6.60 -11.58 -8.31
N PHE A 29 7.68 -10.86 -8.05
CA PHE A 29 9.03 -11.41 -7.91
C PHE A 29 9.40 -11.73 -6.44
N GLY A 30 8.45 -11.62 -5.51
CA GLY A 30 8.66 -11.89 -4.09
C GLY A 30 9.24 -10.69 -3.33
N THR A 31 9.98 -10.96 -2.25
CA THR A 31 10.46 -9.97 -1.30
C THR A 31 11.96 -9.78 -1.33
N GLY A 32 12.43 -8.56 -1.07
CA GLY A 32 13.84 -8.20 -1.02
C GLY A 32 14.08 -6.72 -1.35
N ASP A 33 15.32 -6.24 -1.15
CA ASP A 33 15.71 -4.83 -1.38
C ASP A 33 16.98 -4.66 -2.23
N SER A 34 17.39 -5.70 -2.97
CA SER A 34 18.51 -5.56 -3.93
C SER A 34 18.15 -4.59 -5.06
N ALA A 35 19.13 -3.81 -5.52
CA ALA A 35 18.93 -2.90 -6.65
C ALA A 35 18.40 -3.67 -7.87
N ALA A 36 17.46 -3.06 -8.60
CA ALA A 36 16.82 -3.63 -9.79
C ALA A 36 16.19 -5.03 -9.61
N SER A 37 15.92 -5.46 -8.37
CA SER A 37 15.31 -6.78 -8.10
C SER A 37 13.82 -6.84 -8.40
N TYR A 38 13.15 -5.70 -8.51
CA TYR A 38 11.69 -5.58 -8.61
C TYR A 38 10.92 -6.25 -7.47
N ARG A 39 11.57 -6.52 -6.34
CA ARG A 39 10.99 -7.17 -5.16
C ARG A 39 10.48 -6.14 -4.16
N THR A 40 9.49 -6.51 -3.36
CA THR A 40 8.97 -5.69 -2.27
C THR A 40 9.88 -5.85 -1.04
N PRO A 41 10.43 -4.75 -0.46
CA PRO A 41 11.28 -4.85 0.73
C PRO A 41 10.48 -5.27 1.95
N LEU A 42 11.13 -5.98 2.88
CA LEU A 42 10.57 -6.35 4.18
C LEU A 42 11.11 -5.46 5.30
N GLY A 43 10.45 -5.50 6.45
CA GLY A 43 10.85 -4.83 7.68
C GLY A 43 10.12 -3.52 7.91
N THR A 44 10.69 -2.68 8.76
CA THR A 44 10.11 -1.38 9.15
C THR A 44 10.56 -0.28 8.21
N LEU A 45 9.59 0.42 7.65
CA LEU A 45 9.76 1.61 6.82
C LEU A 45 8.91 2.75 7.42
N PHE A 46 9.01 3.94 6.85
CA PHE A 46 8.12 5.05 7.17
C PHE A 46 7.74 5.84 5.92
N VAL A 47 6.62 6.56 6.03
CA VAL A 47 6.15 7.50 5.00
C VAL A 47 7.09 8.69 4.94
N SER A 48 7.85 8.84 3.86
CA SER A 48 8.83 9.91 3.68
C SER A 48 8.31 11.08 2.86
N ALA A 49 7.32 10.85 1.99
CA ALA A 49 6.64 11.88 1.22
C ALA A 49 5.25 11.40 0.78
N LYS A 50 4.38 12.34 0.48
CA LYS A 50 3.02 12.12 -0.03
C LYS A 50 2.83 13.00 -1.26
N ILE A 51 2.30 12.43 -2.35
CA ILE A 51 2.12 13.13 -3.64
C ILE A 51 0.73 12.83 -4.17
N GLY A 52 0.11 13.84 -4.77
CA GLY A 52 -1.19 13.70 -5.42
C GLY A 52 -2.35 14.22 -4.58
N ASP A 53 -2.10 15.12 -3.64
CA ASP A 53 -3.17 15.78 -2.85
C ASP A 53 -4.26 16.35 -3.76
N ARG A 54 -5.52 16.07 -3.44
CA ARG A 54 -6.72 16.52 -4.18
C ARG A 54 -6.81 16.11 -5.65
N LEU A 55 -5.93 15.26 -6.17
CA LEU A 55 -6.09 14.73 -7.52
C LEU A 55 -7.33 13.85 -7.62
N PRO A 56 -8.05 13.87 -8.75
CA PRO A 56 -9.17 12.97 -8.97
C PRO A 56 -8.71 11.49 -9.07
N PRO A 57 -9.59 10.52 -8.77
CA PRO A 57 -9.31 9.11 -9.01
C PRO A 57 -8.86 8.85 -10.45
N GLY A 58 -7.82 8.03 -10.63
CA GLY A 58 -7.27 7.71 -11.94
C GLY A 58 -6.29 8.75 -12.51
N ALA A 59 -6.07 9.87 -11.83
CA ALA A 59 -5.10 10.88 -12.27
C ALA A 59 -3.69 10.31 -12.30
N VAL A 60 -3.03 10.36 -13.45
CA VAL A 60 -1.70 9.79 -13.69
C VAL A 60 -0.62 10.66 -13.04
N ILE A 61 0.26 9.99 -12.31
CA ILE A 61 1.46 10.58 -11.71
C ILE A 61 2.69 9.91 -12.32
N LYS A 62 3.49 10.67 -13.06
CA LYS A 62 4.73 10.21 -13.68
C LYS A 62 5.91 10.98 -13.11
N ASN A 63 6.97 10.28 -12.70
CA ASN A 63 8.13 10.89 -12.05
C ASN A 63 7.73 11.79 -10.86
N ARG A 64 6.71 11.41 -10.10
CA ARG A 64 6.14 12.15 -8.96
C ARG A 64 5.46 13.48 -9.33
N ILE A 65 5.13 13.68 -10.59
CA ILE A 65 4.45 14.87 -11.10
C ILE A 65 3.12 14.46 -11.74
N PRO A 66 2.00 15.11 -11.41
CA PRO A 66 0.73 14.91 -12.11
C PRO A 66 0.86 15.27 -13.59
N THR A 67 0.34 14.43 -14.49
CA THR A 67 0.42 14.65 -15.94
C THR A 67 -0.80 15.35 -16.52
N GLY A 68 -1.90 15.43 -15.78
CA GLY A 68 -3.21 15.89 -16.27
C GLY A 68 -4.04 14.79 -16.94
N GLU A 69 -3.45 13.64 -17.23
CA GLU A 69 -4.18 12.48 -17.77
C GLU A 69 -4.97 11.77 -16.67
N ILE A 70 -6.16 11.26 -17.02
CA ILE A 70 -6.97 10.38 -16.18
C ILE A 70 -7.14 9.05 -16.89
N VAL A 71 -6.82 7.95 -16.22
CA VAL A 71 -6.96 6.58 -16.74
C VAL A 71 -8.11 5.89 -16.04
N ALA A 72 -9.01 5.30 -16.84
CA ALA A 72 -10.13 4.52 -16.31
C ALA A 72 -9.64 3.22 -15.66
N VAL A 73 -10.43 2.72 -14.70
CA VAL A 73 -10.19 1.41 -14.08
C VAL A 73 -10.18 0.33 -15.15
N ASP A 74 -9.19 -0.56 -15.07
CA ASP A 74 -8.95 -1.67 -15.98
C ASP A 74 -8.85 -1.30 -17.47
N ALA A 75 -8.46 -0.07 -17.78
CA ALA A 75 -8.16 0.36 -19.14
C ALA A 75 -7.11 -0.55 -19.79
N PRO A 76 -7.35 -1.10 -21.00
CA PRO A 76 -6.45 -2.06 -21.62
C PRO A 76 -5.03 -1.52 -21.80
N GLY A 77 -4.02 -2.31 -21.40
CA GLY A 77 -2.60 -1.98 -21.59
C GLY A 77 -2.09 -0.79 -20.76
N ARG A 78 -2.83 -0.35 -19.76
CA ARG A 78 -2.46 0.78 -18.91
C ARG A 78 -2.07 0.30 -17.50
N ASP A 79 -0.81 0.51 -17.14
CA ASP A 79 -0.25 0.20 -15.80
C ASP A 79 0.48 1.43 -15.25
N ALA A 80 -0.24 2.54 -15.15
CA ALA A 80 0.29 3.79 -14.63
C ALA A 80 0.16 3.85 -13.10
N ILE A 81 1.01 4.67 -12.47
CA ILE A 81 0.78 5.12 -11.10
C ILE A 81 -0.32 6.16 -11.14
N VAL A 82 -1.39 5.96 -10.38
CA VAL A 82 -2.55 6.86 -10.40
C VAL A 82 -3.01 7.27 -9.01
N SER A 83 -3.78 8.34 -8.95
CA SER A 83 -4.52 8.86 -7.80
C SER A 83 -3.64 9.44 -6.69
N ARG A 84 -2.83 8.64 -6.03
CA ARG A 84 -1.97 9.04 -4.88
C ARG A 84 -0.69 8.22 -4.88
N VAL A 85 0.38 8.82 -4.34
CA VAL A 85 1.64 8.16 -4.03
C VAL A 85 2.00 8.44 -2.57
N ILE A 86 2.29 7.38 -1.84
CA ILE A 86 2.91 7.41 -0.51
C ILE A 86 4.31 6.81 -0.68
N TRP A 87 5.35 7.63 -0.54
CA TRP A 87 6.73 7.22 -0.78
C TRP A 87 7.36 6.70 0.51
N LEU A 88 7.90 5.50 0.48
CA LEU A 88 8.45 4.84 1.64
C LEU A 88 9.97 4.99 1.71
N ARG A 89 10.48 5.05 2.95
CA ARG A 89 11.92 5.00 3.27
C ARG A 89 12.16 3.92 4.31
N GLY A 90 13.20 3.11 4.10
CA GLY A 90 13.60 2.05 5.02
C GLY A 90 14.23 2.59 6.28
N MET A 91 14.03 1.89 7.39
CA MET A 91 14.61 2.16 8.70
C MET A 91 15.67 1.13 9.10
N GLU A 92 15.83 0.06 8.32
CA GLU A 92 16.69 -1.08 8.63
C GLU A 92 17.66 -1.33 7.47
N THR A 93 18.80 -2.00 7.75
CA THR A 93 19.81 -2.31 6.73
C THR A 93 19.23 -3.10 5.55
N GLN A 94 18.29 -4.02 5.81
CA GLN A 94 17.66 -4.87 4.80
C GLN A 94 16.67 -4.15 3.88
N ASN A 95 16.30 -2.90 4.18
CA ASN A 95 15.37 -2.11 3.36
C ASN A 95 15.84 -0.68 3.10
N GLN A 96 17.12 -0.39 3.32
CA GLN A 96 17.71 0.95 3.18
C GLN A 96 17.61 1.51 1.74
N LYS A 97 17.53 0.64 0.73
CA LYS A 97 17.43 1.04 -0.69
C LYS A 97 16.00 1.36 -1.14
N ALA A 98 15.00 1.10 -0.30
CA ALA A 98 13.59 1.27 -0.66
C ALA A 98 13.27 2.67 -1.24
N ARG A 99 13.83 3.74 -0.66
CA ARG A 99 13.62 5.09 -1.14
C ARG A 99 14.20 5.30 -2.55
N ASP A 100 15.45 4.92 -2.78
CA ASP A 100 16.15 5.10 -4.04
C ASP A 100 15.57 4.22 -5.14
N ARG A 101 15.03 3.06 -4.76
CA ARG A 101 14.26 2.17 -5.63
C ARG A 101 12.83 2.63 -5.90
N CYS A 102 12.43 3.79 -5.37
CA CYS A 102 11.09 4.35 -5.55
C CYS A 102 9.98 3.38 -5.09
N ILE A 103 10.13 2.77 -3.91
CA ILE A 103 9.10 1.92 -3.33
C ILE A 103 7.97 2.80 -2.81
N TYR A 104 6.81 2.69 -3.46
CA TYR A 104 5.58 3.44 -3.16
C TYR A 104 4.46 2.52 -2.69
N ILE A 105 3.52 3.10 -1.92
CA ILE A 105 2.14 2.65 -1.90
C ILE A 105 1.39 3.60 -2.83
N HIS A 106 0.70 3.07 -3.85
CA HIS A 106 0.09 3.91 -4.87
C HIS A 106 -1.15 3.28 -5.49
N GLY A 107 -1.98 4.10 -6.14
CA GLY A 107 -3.10 3.64 -6.93
C GLY A 107 -2.66 3.01 -8.26
N THR A 108 -3.43 2.05 -8.73
CA THR A 108 -3.26 1.41 -10.05
C THR A 108 -4.58 1.40 -10.81
N PRO A 109 -4.57 1.57 -12.13
CA PRO A 109 -5.76 1.30 -12.95
C PRO A 109 -6.03 -0.21 -13.09
N GLU A 110 -5.04 -1.09 -12.92
CA GLU A 110 -5.21 -2.56 -12.98
C GLU A 110 -5.86 -3.12 -11.72
N GLU A 111 -7.08 -2.65 -11.36
CA GLU A 111 -7.75 -3.00 -10.12
C GLU A 111 -8.15 -4.49 -10.03
N ARG A 112 -8.36 -5.16 -11.17
CA ARG A 112 -8.60 -6.61 -11.24
C ARG A 112 -7.46 -7.47 -10.70
N ARG A 113 -6.23 -6.91 -10.61
CA ARG A 113 -5.04 -7.60 -10.08
C ARG A 113 -4.84 -7.40 -8.58
N ILE A 114 -5.62 -6.55 -7.94
CA ILE A 114 -5.56 -6.35 -6.49
C ILE A 114 -5.99 -7.62 -5.77
N GLY A 115 -5.26 -7.98 -4.71
CA GLY A 115 -5.42 -9.23 -3.95
C GLY A 115 -4.45 -10.34 -4.38
N LYS A 116 -3.62 -10.09 -5.41
CA LYS A 116 -2.61 -11.05 -5.91
C LYS A 116 -1.27 -10.33 -6.09
N PRO A 117 -0.12 -11.03 -5.90
CA PRO A 117 1.19 -10.48 -6.23
C PRO A 117 1.29 -10.22 -7.73
N ALA A 118 1.39 -8.94 -8.13
CA ALA A 118 1.39 -8.53 -9.55
C ALA A 118 2.27 -7.31 -9.84
N SER A 119 2.82 -6.62 -8.80
CA SER A 119 3.62 -5.42 -8.98
C SER A 119 5.09 -5.72 -9.33
N PHE A 120 5.85 -4.65 -9.52
CA PHE A 120 7.30 -4.67 -9.73
C PHE A 120 8.05 -4.05 -8.52
N GLY A 121 7.54 -4.27 -7.30
CA GLY A 121 8.17 -3.85 -6.05
C GLY A 121 7.29 -2.96 -5.20
N CYS A 122 6.55 -2.04 -5.78
CA CYS A 122 5.61 -1.17 -5.08
C CYS A 122 4.40 -1.94 -4.55
N ILE A 123 3.67 -1.31 -3.64
CA ILE A 123 2.41 -1.80 -3.08
C ILE A 123 1.28 -1.08 -3.80
N ARG A 124 0.51 -1.82 -4.61
CA ARG A 124 -0.60 -1.29 -5.40
C ARG A 124 -1.91 -1.38 -4.64
N MET A 125 -2.76 -0.39 -4.82
CA MET A 125 -4.10 -0.29 -4.25
C MET A 125 -5.12 0.17 -5.30
N ARG A 126 -6.39 -0.11 -5.06
CA ARG A 126 -7.47 0.53 -5.83
C ARG A 126 -7.45 2.03 -5.60
N SER A 127 -7.87 2.81 -6.59
CA SER A 127 -7.87 4.28 -6.50
C SER A 127 -8.63 4.80 -5.27
N ARG A 128 -9.81 4.27 -4.99
CA ARG A 128 -10.60 4.65 -3.82
C ARG A 128 -9.89 4.33 -2.49
N ASP A 129 -9.20 3.19 -2.45
CA ASP A 129 -8.56 2.69 -1.23
C ASP A 129 -7.29 3.49 -0.91
N ILE A 130 -6.48 3.81 -1.92
CA ILE A 130 -5.29 4.66 -1.71
C ILE A 130 -5.67 6.10 -1.36
N ILE A 131 -6.77 6.64 -1.88
CA ILE A 131 -7.27 7.96 -1.50
C ILE A 131 -7.67 7.97 -0.03
N ASP A 132 -8.46 7.00 0.42
CA ASP A 132 -8.86 6.87 1.83
C ASP A 132 -7.64 6.68 2.76
N LEU A 133 -6.70 5.80 2.41
CA LEU A 133 -5.47 5.61 3.17
C LEU A 133 -4.63 6.89 3.24
N TYR A 134 -4.47 7.58 2.11
CA TYR A 134 -3.69 8.81 1.99
C TYR A 134 -4.19 9.88 2.98
N ASP A 135 -5.50 10.04 3.10
CA ASP A 135 -6.09 11.04 3.98
C ASP A 135 -5.93 10.70 5.48
N ARG A 136 -5.71 9.43 5.80
CA ARG A 136 -5.56 8.92 7.18
C ARG A 136 -4.13 8.89 7.69
N VAL A 137 -3.13 8.92 6.80
CA VAL A 137 -1.72 8.76 7.18
C VAL A 137 -0.92 10.05 6.98
N HIS A 138 0.15 10.19 7.76
CA HIS A 138 1.02 11.35 7.76
C HIS A 138 2.46 10.97 7.41
N ILE A 139 3.27 11.95 7.01
CA ILE A 139 4.72 11.78 6.93
C ILE A 139 5.24 11.36 8.31
N GLY A 140 6.11 10.34 8.32
CA GLY A 140 6.59 9.73 9.56
C GLY A 140 5.77 8.51 10.01
N THR A 141 4.57 8.25 9.45
CA THR A 141 3.81 7.03 9.79
C THR A 141 4.63 5.78 9.49
N HIS A 142 4.75 4.90 10.47
CA HIS A 142 5.50 3.63 10.32
C HIS A 142 4.71 2.61 9.51
N VAL A 143 5.46 1.83 8.73
CA VAL A 143 4.94 0.75 7.86
C VAL A 143 5.77 -0.49 8.10
N LEU A 144 5.17 -1.52 8.65
CA LEU A 144 5.79 -2.85 8.74
C LEU A 144 5.37 -3.69 7.54
N ILE A 145 6.31 -4.08 6.69
CA ILE A 145 6.08 -5.04 5.60
C ILE A 145 6.59 -6.40 6.04
N THR A 146 5.73 -7.42 6.06
CA THR A 146 6.02 -8.68 6.73
C THR A 146 5.48 -9.90 5.98
N LEU A 147 6.11 -11.05 6.22
CA LEU A 147 5.63 -12.37 5.80
C LEU A 147 4.66 -13.02 6.80
N ARG A 148 4.36 -12.33 7.91
CA ARG A 148 3.35 -12.76 8.88
C ARG A 148 1.96 -12.32 8.41
N ARG A 149 0.94 -13.03 8.89
CA ARG A 149 -0.46 -12.72 8.58
C ARG A 149 -1.00 -11.60 9.45
N ILE A 150 -2.02 -10.89 8.97
CA ILE A 150 -2.62 -9.75 9.70
C ILE A 150 -3.18 -10.19 11.06
N HIS A 151 -3.78 -11.38 11.16
CA HIS A 151 -4.34 -11.87 12.43
C HIS A 151 -3.30 -12.07 13.55
N ASP A 152 -1.99 -12.12 13.20
CA ASP A 152 -0.92 -12.19 14.21
C ASP A 152 -0.73 -10.86 14.95
N PHE A 153 -1.25 -9.77 14.41
CA PHE A 153 -1.05 -8.40 14.92
C PHE A 153 -2.32 -7.75 15.46
N VAL A 154 -3.47 -8.24 15.02
CA VAL A 154 -4.76 -7.65 15.36
C VAL A 154 -5.64 -8.75 15.95
N LYS A 155 -6.11 -8.55 17.18
CA LYS A 155 -7.08 -9.47 17.79
C LYS A 155 -8.37 -9.45 16.97
N PRO A 156 -9.06 -10.60 16.80
CA PRO A 156 -10.42 -10.60 16.28
C PRO A 156 -11.29 -9.66 17.15
N GLU A 157 -12.15 -8.87 16.53
CA GLU A 157 -13.19 -8.20 17.31
C GLU A 157 -14.00 -9.26 18.02
N GLU A 158 -14.07 -9.19 19.37
CA GLU A 158 -15.01 -10.00 20.13
C GLU A 158 -16.42 -9.64 19.65
N PRO A 159 -17.26 -10.62 19.28
CA PRO A 159 -18.64 -10.32 18.91
C PRO A 159 -19.29 -9.59 20.08
N SER A 160 -19.79 -8.39 19.82
CA SER A 160 -20.50 -7.58 20.79
C SER A 160 -21.59 -8.41 21.44
N LEU A 161 -21.49 -8.66 22.77
CA LEU A 161 -22.47 -9.37 23.58
C LEU A 161 -23.82 -8.61 23.74
N LEU A 162 -24.09 -7.61 22.91
CA LEU A 162 -25.29 -6.78 22.97
C LEU A 162 -26.45 -7.25 22.06
N ALA A 163 -26.43 -8.50 21.59
CA ALA A 163 -27.56 -9.10 20.86
C ALA A 163 -28.09 -10.35 21.57
N ARG A 164 -28.31 -10.28 22.88
CA ARG A 164 -29.15 -11.23 23.61
C ARG A 164 -29.98 -10.44 24.62
N SER A 165 -31.07 -9.92 24.16
CA SER A 165 -32.22 -9.56 24.99
C SER A 165 -33.46 -9.85 24.17
N ASP A 166 -34.11 -10.93 24.58
CA ASP A 166 -35.49 -11.37 24.35
C ASP A 166 -35.84 -11.93 22.98
#